data_a699f254bb8273b11c3ef8f3add2bf70
#
_entry.id   a699f254bb8273b11c3ef8f3add2bf70
#
_cell.length_a   1.000
_cell.length_b   1.000
_cell.length_c   1.000
_cell.angle_alpha   90.00
_cell.angle_beta   90.00
_cell.angle_gamma   90.00
#
_symmetry.space_group_name_H-M   'P 1'
#
loop_
_entity.id
_entity.type
_entity.pdbx_description
1 polymer ?
#
loop_
_entity_poly.entity_id
_entity_poly.type
_entity_poly.pdbx_seq_one_letter_code
_entity_poly.pdbx_strand_id
1 'polypeptide(L)'
;DFCLSRGLGDVYKRQDYMFFELDNQRYDISWAEMALTIRCPKCGRPSPLANDLKIKNGKYRCSNKYCELNSEGEIDITSCERLEPQYIFLINAANRTRITKHFEEDDMVRFKSHIKFLKKEIIGHHINIPRDLIPMDWDRQFEDGLAKKGILYFQDFFTKRNLMILLLLKNRINSLEEKLGTEKYELVRIVFSNILKDCNIMSFTNAAWQGGSPTTWSKHAYWIPNQFCEVSIIPAFDKSVAKVLASIKHNNGINYIPVRTNSIKDLLENRANVLLYNAPIGHTDVPESSVDPIITDPPYGSNVQYLELSHFWYPWNQDLYERYPIFELEAVANRKKGFNGAKSQYDYENNLYEVFKNAYRVLKPMRYLSLTFNNKDICSWLALLFSILKSGFTFDRMYFQDGVKNYRQTAHTKAKGSPYGDFIYTFKKVDSIPVKVYTTEEDFIYDIDNIFLKDISCSDENRNEMILQMFVDAIPLIDAFAKTYLRTKGIHHLYSHFNKKYLSKLYDTDNANK
;
A
#
# COMPACT_ATOMS: atom_id res chain seq x y z
N ASP A 1 -13.46 30.79 -7.69
CA ASP A 1 -13.69 31.15 -6.27
C ASP A 1 -14.33 29.98 -5.54
N PHE A 2 -13.47 29.08 -5.09
CA PHE A 2 -13.89 27.93 -4.28
C PHE A 2 -14.13 28.41 -2.86
N CYS A 3 -15.31 28.95 -2.57
CA CYS A 3 -15.76 29.19 -1.20
C CYS A 3 -16.15 27.88 -0.47
N LEU A 4 -15.36 26.82 -0.60
CA LEU A 4 -15.43 25.67 0.30
C LEU A 4 -15.24 26.12 1.76
N SER A 5 -14.37 27.10 2.00
CA SER A 5 -14.17 27.70 3.32
C SER A 5 -15.44 28.31 3.91
N ARG A 6 -16.28 28.98 3.13
CA ARG A 6 -17.56 29.54 3.63
C ARG A 6 -18.64 28.46 3.77
N GLY A 7 -18.65 27.43 2.92
CA GLY A 7 -19.59 26.30 3.03
C GLY A 7 -19.22 25.30 4.14
N LEU A 8 -17.95 25.21 4.50
CA LEU A 8 -17.42 24.44 5.63
C LEU A 8 -17.33 25.27 6.91
N GLY A 9 -17.81 26.55 6.90
CA GLY A 9 -17.65 27.52 8.00
C GLY A 9 -18.05 26.98 9.37
N ASP A 10 -19.06 26.12 9.45
CA ASP A 10 -19.46 25.50 10.71
C ASP A 10 -18.48 24.37 11.15
N VAL A 11 -17.82 23.70 10.21
CA VAL A 11 -16.75 22.74 10.53
C VAL A 11 -15.48 23.49 10.95
N TYR A 12 -15.19 24.64 10.32
CA TYR A 12 -14.06 25.51 10.68
C TYR A 12 -14.24 26.19 12.05
N LYS A 13 -15.43 26.64 12.42
CA LYS A 13 -15.72 27.17 13.77
C LYS A 13 -15.46 26.15 14.87
N ARG A 14 -15.37 24.87 14.52
CA ARG A 14 -15.06 23.73 15.42
C ARG A 14 -13.57 23.58 15.70
N GLN A 15 -12.68 24.39 15.09
CA GLN A 15 -11.26 24.49 15.44
C GLN A 15 -11.02 25.10 16.83
N ASP A 16 -12.03 25.71 17.45
CA ASP A 16 -11.93 26.30 18.79
C ASP A 16 -11.45 25.34 19.88
N TYR A 17 -11.36 24.06 19.58
CA TYR A 17 -10.81 23.02 20.47
C TYR A 17 -9.46 22.44 20.02
N MET A 18 -8.99 22.81 18.81
CA MET A 18 -7.77 22.26 18.20
C MET A 18 -6.59 23.22 18.37
N PHE A 19 -6.37 23.66 19.60
CA PHE A 19 -5.25 24.53 19.98
C PHE A 19 -4.66 24.10 21.32
N PHE A 20 -3.48 24.60 21.62
CA PHE A 20 -2.89 24.61 22.95
C PHE A 20 -2.33 26.00 23.28
N GLU A 21 -2.15 26.26 24.56
CA GLU A 21 -1.56 27.48 25.06
C GLU A 21 -0.17 27.17 25.65
N LEU A 22 0.79 28.02 25.32
CA LEU A 22 2.14 27.97 25.83
C LEU A 22 2.64 29.42 25.99
N ASP A 23 3.16 29.79 27.16
CA ASP A 23 3.66 31.15 27.46
C ASP A 23 2.61 32.25 27.12
N ASN A 24 1.35 32.02 27.47
CA ASN A 24 0.21 32.90 27.21
C ASN A 24 -0.08 33.14 25.70
N GLN A 25 0.46 32.30 24.83
CA GLN A 25 0.20 32.35 23.40
C GLN A 25 -0.57 31.09 22.94
N ARG A 26 -1.58 31.30 22.08
CA ARG A 26 -2.38 30.24 21.48
C ARG A 26 -1.73 29.73 20.19
N TYR A 27 -1.65 28.41 20.06
CA TYR A 27 -1.10 27.70 18.91
C TYR A 27 -2.09 26.64 18.40
N ASP A 28 -2.39 26.66 17.12
CA ASP A 28 -3.22 25.63 16.50
C ASP A 28 -2.47 24.30 16.45
N ILE A 29 -3.16 23.20 16.73
CA ILE A 29 -2.57 21.86 16.71
C ILE A 29 -2.45 21.39 15.25
N SER A 30 -1.22 21.18 14.79
CA SER A 30 -0.95 20.52 13.51
C SER A 30 -1.12 19.00 13.64
N TRP A 31 -0.61 18.42 14.73
CA TRP A 31 -0.86 17.04 15.15
C TRP A 31 -0.61 16.88 16.65
N ALA A 32 -1.19 15.82 17.22
CA ALA A 32 -0.85 15.35 18.54
C ALA A 32 -0.09 14.02 18.45
N GLU A 33 0.93 13.83 19.27
CA GLU A 33 1.59 12.53 19.42
C GLU A 33 0.91 11.74 20.52
N MET A 34 0.56 10.51 20.20
CA MET A 34 -0.10 9.56 21.09
C MET A 34 0.70 8.27 21.17
N ALA A 35 0.58 7.54 22.27
CA ALA A 35 1.15 6.21 22.39
C ALA A 35 0.11 5.19 22.82
N LEU A 36 0.22 3.98 22.28
CA LEU A 36 -0.44 2.81 22.84
C LEU A 36 -0.03 2.69 24.30
N THR A 37 -0.96 2.34 25.17
CA THR A 37 -0.74 2.33 26.61
C THR A 37 -0.99 0.95 27.18
N ILE A 38 -0.19 0.55 28.13
CA ILE A 38 -0.30 -0.71 28.86
C ILE A 38 -0.45 -0.45 30.35
N ARG A 39 -1.00 -1.42 31.07
CA ARG A 39 -0.91 -1.44 32.52
C ARG A 39 0.44 -2.02 32.95
N CYS A 40 1.22 -1.23 33.70
CA CYS A 40 2.50 -1.72 34.19
C CYS A 40 2.31 -2.92 35.14
N PRO A 41 2.98 -4.06 34.89
CA PRO A 41 2.78 -5.27 35.70
C PRO A 41 3.29 -5.15 37.13
N LYS A 42 4.19 -4.17 37.41
CA LYS A 42 4.78 -3.96 38.74
C LYS A 42 3.96 -2.97 39.57
N CYS A 43 3.68 -1.77 39.04
CA CYS A 43 3.02 -0.72 39.81
C CYS A 43 1.52 -0.53 39.48
N GLY A 44 0.97 -1.26 38.52
CA GLY A 44 -0.44 -1.21 38.12
C GLY A 44 -0.87 0.06 37.40
N ARG A 45 0.00 1.07 37.27
CA ARG A 45 -0.33 2.36 36.61
C ARG A 45 -0.30 2.25 35.08
N PRO A 46 -1.08 3.07 34.38
CA PRO A 46 -0.95 3.22 32.93
C PRO A 46 0.46 3.68 32.55
N SER A 47 1.04 3.04 31.54
CA SER A 47 2.38 3.39 31.00
C SER A 47 2.29 3.48 29.48
N PRO A 48 2.40 4.68 28.87
CA PRO A 48 2.43 4.85 27.44
C PRO A 48 3.70 4.26 26.83
N LEU A 49 3.61 3.66 25.66
CA LEU A 49 4.72 3.08 24.91
C LEU A 49 5.41 4.15 24.06
N ALA A 50 5.85 5.20 24.73
CA ALA A 50 6.55 6.33 24.12
C ALA A 50 7.97 5.95 23.69
N ASN A 51 8.50 6.63 22.68
CA ASN A 51 9.79 6.30 22.08
C ASN A 51 10.97 6.52 23.05
N ASP A 52 10.88 7.49 23.95
CA ASP A 52 11.87 7.76 24.99
C ASP A 52 11.92 6.69 26.10
N LEU A 53 10.83 5.94 26.26
CA LEU A 53 10.75 4.81 27.19
C LEU A 53 11.14 3.47 26.53
N LYS A 54 11.38 3.45 25.23
CA LYS A 54 11.70 2.23 24.49
C LYS A 54 13.15 1.81 24.72
N ILE A 55 13.37 0.57 25.16
CA ILE A 55 14.70 -0.05 25.32
C ILE A 55 15.10 -0.79 24.04
N LYS A 56 14.23 -1.70 23.58
CA LYS A 56 14.38 -2.48 22.34
C LYS A 56 13.00 -2.92 21.84
N ASN A 57 12.94 -3.66 20.75
CA ASN A 57 11.66 -4.11 20.21
C ASN A 57 10.88 -4.93 21.25
N GLY A 58 9.64 -4.51 21.54
CA GLY A 58 8.77 -5.14 22.53
C GLY A 58 9.13 -4.90 24.00
N LYS A 59 10.17 -4.13 24.29
CA LYS A 59 10.64 -3.86 25.66
C LYS A 59 10.67 -2.37 25.97
N TYR A 60 10.04 -1.97 27.08
CA TYR A 60 9.88 -0.58 27.50
C TYR A 60 10.18 -0.39 28.98
N ARG A 61 10.51 0.83 29.38
CA ARG A 61 10.51 1.26 30.79
C ARG A 61 9.12 1.67 31.21
N CYS A 62 8.84 1.61 32.52
CA CYS A 62 7.62 2.18 33.07
C CYS A 62 7.70 3.71 33.07
N SER A 63 6.63 4.40 32.72
CA SER A 63 6.56 5.86 32.76
C SER A 63 6.53 6.44 34.19
N ASN A 64 6.16 5.63 35.19
CA ASN A 64 6.13 6.05 36.57
C ASN A 64 7.56 6.06 37.17
N LYS A 65 8.09 7.25 37.46
CA LYS A 65 9.43 7.47 38.01
C LYS A 65 9.73 6.74 39.33
N TYR A 66 8.68 6.39 40.06
CA TYR A 66 8.79 5.67 41.35
C TYR A 66 8.65 4.15 41.18
N CYS A 67 8.58 3.65 39.97
CA CYS A 67 8.51 2.23 39.70
C CYS A 67 9.89 1.65 39.43
N GLU A 68 10.21 0.50 40.03
CA GLU A 68 11.48 -0.20 39.78
C GLU A 68 11.73 -0.46 38.28
N LEU A 69 10.67 -0.72 37.50
CA LEU A 69 10.76 -0.92 36.05
C LEU A 69 10.98 0.38 35.25
N ASN A 70 11.12 1.54 35.92
CA ASN A 70 11.54 2.78 35.27
C ASN A 70 13.07 2.89 35.19
N SER A 71 13.79 2.59 36.28
CA SER A 71 15.23 2.73 36.37
C SER A 71 16.01 1.48 36.00
N GLU A 72 15.61 0.33 36.51
CA GLU A 72 16.41 -0.90 36.48
C GLU A 72 15.76 -2.11 35.78
N GLY A 73 14.57 -1.93 35.20
CA GLY A 73 13.83 -3.05 34.61
C GLY A 73 13.30 -2.80 33.20
N GLU A 74 12.76 -3.85 32.62
CA GLU A 74 12.05 -3.80 31.33
C GLU A 74 10.67 -4.43 31.43
N ILE A 75 9.69 -3.85 30.72
CA ILE A 75 8.35 -4.39 30.57
C ILE A 75 8.27 -5.11 29.22
N ASP A 76 7.93 -6.38 29.21
CA ASP A 76 7.54 -7.08 27.99
C ASP A 76 6.07 -6.76 27.68
N ILE A 77 5.83 -6.02 26.61
CA ILE A 77 4.49 -5.55 26.24
C ILE A 77 3.56 -6.67 25.76
N THR A 78 4.08 -7.85 25.45
CA THR A 78 3.29 -8.98 24.93
C THR A 78 2.37 -9.58 25.97
N SER A 79 2.74 -9.49 27.25
CA SER A 79 1.99 -10.04 28.39
C SER A 79 1.18 -9.01 29.16
N CYS A 80 1.19 -7.73 28.74
CA CYS A 80 0.54 -6.65 29.47
C CYS A 80 -0.89 -6.39 28.99
N GLU A 81 -1.77 -6.01 29.96
CA GLU A 81 -3.10 -5.48 29.66
C GLU A 81 -2.97 -4.18 28.84
N ARG A 82 -3.68 -4.10 27.72
CA ARG A 82 -3.75 -2.90 26.90
C ARG A 82 -4.84 -1.96 27.40
N LEU A 83 -4.49 -0.68 27.41
CA LEU A 83 -5.37 0.42 27.79
C LEU A 83 -5.60 1.35 26.60
N GLU A 84 -6.54 2.30 26.74
CA GLU A 84 -6.75 3.37 25.74
C GLU A 84 -5.43 4.15 25.51
N PRO A 85 -5.09 4.48 24.26
CA PRO A 85 -3.92 5.29 23.94
C PRO A 85 -3.95 6.64 24.64
N GLN A 86 -2.78 7.12 25.05
CA GLN A 86 -2.62 8.41 25.74
C GLN A 86 -1.93 9.43 24.85
N TYR A 87 -2.34 10.69 24.95
CA TYR A 87 -1.63 11.82 24.38
C TYR A 87 -0.34 12.09 25.14
N ILE A 88 0.72 12.43 24.40
CA ILE A 88 2.05 12.74 24.98
C ILE A 88 2.43 14.18 24.69
N PHE A 89 2.31 14.59 23.41
CA PHE A 89 2.70 15.93 22.97
C PHE A 89 1.64 16.54 22.07
N LEU A 90 1.54 17.87 22.13
CA LEU A 90 0.81 18.70 21.17
C LEU A 90 1.83 19.49 20.36
N ILE A 91 1.66 19.49 19.03
CA ILE A 91 2.62 20.09 18.13
C ILE A 91 1.93 21.08 17.19
N ASN A 92 2.47 22.30 17.15
CA ASN A 92 2.23 23.25 16.08
C ASN A 92 3.43 23.25 15.14
N ALA A 93 3.20 23.14 13.84
CA ALA A 93 4.23 23.20 12.81
C ALA A 93 3.77 24.14 11.69
N ALA A 94 3.95 25.44 11.93
CA ALA A 94 3.65 26.50 11.00
C ALA A 94 4.90 27.26 10.58
N ASN A 95 4.96 27.75 9.34
CA ASN A 95 6.04 28.64 8.84
C ASN A 95 7.46 28.10 9.07
N ARG A 96 7.67 26.77 8.95
CA ARG A 96 8.96 26.08 9.23
C ARG A 96 9.41 26.12 10.70
N THR A 97 8.56 26.60 11.60
CA THR A 97 8.79 26.58 13.05
C THR A 97 8.00 25.44 13.65
N ARG A 98 8.60 24.71 14.59
CA ARG A 98 7.95 23.65 15.36
C ARG A 98 7.90 24.04 16.84
N ILE A 99 6.69 24.09 17.38
CA ILE A 99 6.44 24.34 18.81
C ILE A 99 5.83 23.06 19.37
N THR A 100 6.39 22.56 20.46
CA THR A 100 5.97 21.33 21.11
C THR A 100 5.63 21.60 22.56
N LYS A 101 4.47 21.13 23.01
CA LYS A 101 4.01 21.17 24.40
C LYS A 101 3.76 19.75 24.89
N HIS A 102 4.16 19.43 26.12
CA HIS A 102 3.68 18.22 26.77
C HIS A 102 2.18 18.29 26.98
N PHE A 103 1.51 17.14 26.84
CA PHE A 103 0.07 17.06 27.07
C PHE A 103 -0.22 17.06 28.58
N GLU A 104 -1.04 17.97 29.04
CA GLU A 104 -1.33 18.24 30.44
C GLU A 104 -2.82 18.05 30.77
N GLU A 105 -3.17 18.22 32.04
CA GLU A 105 -4.53 18.01 32.54
C GLU A 105 -5.53 18.99 31.91
N ASP A 106 -5.16 20.25 31.73
CA ASP A 106 -5.99 21.27 31.08
C ASP A 106 -6.30 20.92 29.62
N ASP A 107 -5.32 20.36 28.91
CA ASP A 107 -5.52 19.86 27.56
C ASP A 107 -6.49 18.67 27.56
N MET A 108 -6.40 17.79 28.57
CA MET A 108 -7.31 16.67 28.74
C MET A 108 -8.76 17.14 28.93
N VAL A 109 -8.98 18.15 29.77
CA VAL A 109 -10.32 18.73 30.00
C VAL A 109 -10.88 19.27 28.70
N ARG A 110 -10.06 20.03 27.95
CA ARG A 110 -10.44 20.60 26.64
C ARG A 110 -10.78 19.50 25.62
N PHE A 111 -9.95 18.48 25.53
CA PHE A 111 -10.17 17.37 24.60
C PHE A 111 -11.41 16.54 24.94
N LYS A 112 -11.68 16.29 26.21
CA LYS A 112 -12.92 15.62 26.67
C LYS A 112 -14.14 16.46 26.31
N SER A 113 -14.08 17.79 26.49
CA SER A 113 -15.16 18.71 26.12
C SER A 113 -15.40 18.69 24.61
N HIS A 114 -14.34 18.70 23.80
CA HIS A 114 -14.42 18.56 22.35
C HIS A 114 -15.09 17.25 21.92
N ILE A 115 -14.66 16.12 22.48
CA ILE A 115 -15.28 14.80 22.19
C ILE A 115 -16.78 14.82 22.55
N LYS A 116 -17.14 15.42 23.68
CA LYS A 116 -18.54 15.55 24.09
C LYS A 116 -19.34 16.39 23.08
N PHE A 117 -18.78 17.49 22.64
CA PHE A 117 -19.36 18.34 21.59
C PHE A 117 -19.54 17.57 20.27
N LEU A 118 -18.49 16.90 19.77
CA LEU A 118 -18.55 16.12 18.53
C LEU A 118 -19.59 14.99 18.60
N LYS A 119 -19.72 14.30 19.73
CA LYS A 119 -20.78 13.29 19.94
C LYS A 119 -22.17 13.88 19.81
N LYS A 120 -22.40 15.08 20.37
CA LYS A 120 -23.69 15.77 20.26
C LYS A 120 -24.00 16.10 18.80
N GLU A 121 -23.02 16.56 18.05
CA GLU A 121 -23.17 16.88 16.62
C GLU A 121 -23.46 15.62 15.78
N ILE A 122 -22.74 14.52 16.01
CA ILE A 122 -22.98 13.23 15.34
C ILE A 122 -24.44 12.76 15.56
N ILE A 123 -24.91 12.84 16.80
CA ILE A 123 -26.29 12.48 17.15
C ILE A 123 -27.27 13.46 16.50
N GLY A 124 -27.03 14.77 16.60
CA GLY A 124 -27.90 15.81 16.05
C GLY A 124 -28.07 15.77 14.55
N HIS A 125 -27.05 15.30 13.84
CA HIS A 125 -27.08 15.09 12.39
C HIS A 125 -27.46 13.66 11.98
N HIS A 126 -27.84 12.80 12.91
CA HIS A 126 -28.22 11.38 12.68
C HIS A 126 -27.15 10.59 11.90
N ILE A 127 -25.87 10.87 12.15
CA ILE A 127 -24.76 10.23 11.45
C ILE A 127 -24.47 8.86 12.06
N ASN A 128 -24.57 7.83 11.24
CA ASN A 128 -24.18 6.48 11.64
C ASN A 128 -22.63 6.34 11.62
N ILE A 129 -22.08 5.78 12.70
CA ILE A 129 -20.66 5.40 12.73
C ILE A 129 -20.54 4.07 11.99
N PRO A 130 -19.73 3.99 10.92
CA PRO A 130 -19.50 2.74 10.22
C PRO A 130 -18.99 1.65 11.19
N ARG A 131 -19.45 0.42 11.00
CA ARG A 131 -18.97 -0.75 11.76
C ARG A 131 -18.61 -1.88 10.81
N ASP A 132 -17.81 -1.56 9.80
CA ASP A 132 -17.35 -2.53 8.83
C ASP A 132 -16.20 -3.33 9.43
N LEU A 133 -16.48 -4.62 9.70
CA LEU A 133 -15.53 -5.55 10.30
C LEU A 133 -14.40 -5.84 9.29
N ILE A 134 -13.16 -5.84 9.77
CA ILE A 134 -12.01 -6.35 9.02
C ILE A 134 -12.07 -7.87 9.08
N PRO A 135 -12.22 -8.57 7.95
CA PRO A 135 -12.35 -10.03 7.96
C PRO A 135 -11.19 -10.73 8.67
N MET A 136 -11.51 -11.67 9.54
CA MET A 136 -10.53 -12.36 10.38
C MET A 136 -9.63 -13.31 9.58
N ASP A 137 -10.06 -13.71 8.40
CA ASP A 137 -9.33 -14.58 7.46
C ASP A 137 -8.44 -13.82 6.49
N TRP A 138 -8.34 -12.50 6.57
CA TRP A 138 -7.46 -11.70 5.73
C TRP A 138 -5.98 -11.89 6.09
N ASP A 139 -5.11 -11.82 5.07
CA ASP A 139 -3.66 -11.91 5.25
C ASP A 139 -3.13 -10.81 6.19
N ARG A 140 -3.72 -9.61 6.12
CA ARG A 140 -3.41 -8.48 7.01
C ARG A 140 -3.72 -8.74 8.48
N GLN A 141 -4.71 -9.56 8.81
CA GLN A 141 -4.97 -9.94 10.20
C GLN A 141 -3.81 -10.75 10.82
N PHE A 142 -3.21 -11.65 10.04
CA PHE A 142 -2.09 -12.48 10.49
C PHE A 142 -0.78 -11.70 10.52
N GLU A 143 -0.43 -11.07 9.42
CA GLU A 143 0.85 -10.39 9.23
C GLU A 143 0.96 -9.13 10.11
N ASP A 144 -0.10 -8.35 10.23
CA ASP A 144 -0.11 -7.09 10.96
C ASP A 144 -0.56 -7.23 12.41
N GLY A 145 -1.16 -8.37 12.77
CA GLY A 145 -1.64 -8.67 14.12
C GLY A 145 -2.72 -7.71 14.60
N LEU A 146 -3.66 -7.34 13.73
CA LEU A 146 -4.65 -6.28 13.98
C LEU A 146 -5.54 -6.58 15.18
N ALA A 147 -6.15 -7.78 15.24
CA ALA A 147 -7.02 -8.16 16.35
C ALA A 147 -6.28 -8.17 17.69
N LYS A 148 -4.99 -8.58 17.71
CA LYS A 148 -4.14 -8.52 18.90
C LYS A 148 -3.88 -7.09 19.39
N LYS A 149 -4.00 -6.11 18.47
CA LYS A 149 -3.87 -4.68 18.78
C LYS A 149 -5.22 -4.01 19.08
N GLY A 150 -6.32 -4.75 19.08
CA GLY A 150 -7.67 -4.24 19.32
C GLY A 150 -8.31 -3.58 18.10
N ILE A 151 -7.75 -3.78 16.89
CA ILE A 151 -8.27 -3.27 15.63
C ILE A 151 -9.14 -4.36 15.00
N LEU A 152 -10.45 -4.21 15.14
CA LEU A 152 -11.42 -5.16 14.60
C LEU A 152 -12.23 -4.58 13.43
N TYR A 153 -12.40 -3.28 13.42
CA TYR A 153 -13.19 -2.56 12.42
C TYR A 153 -12.34 -1.53 11.72
N PHE A 154 -12.69 -1.16 10.48
CA PHE A 154 -11.95 -0.13 9.72
C PHE A 154 -11.93 1.24 10.41
N GLN A 155 -13.00 1.60 11.17
CA GLN A 155 -12.98 2.84 11.94
C GLN A 155 -11.96 2.84 13.09
N ASP A 156 -11.50 1.69 13.55
CA ASP A 156 -10.49 1.59 14.61
C ASP A 156 -9.11 2.09 14.16
N PHE A 157 -8.91 2.28 12.85
CA PHE A 157 -7.73 2.98 12.32
C PHE A 157 -7.72 4.49 12.59
N PHE A 158 -8.76 5.05 13.19
CA PHE A 158 -8.85 6.47 13.50
C PHE A 158 -9.03 6.67 15.01
N THR A 159 -8.44 7.75 15.54
CA THR A 159 -8.77 8.16 16.91
C THR A 159 -10.24 8.54 16.99
N LYS A 160 -10.83 8.41 18.18
CA LYS A 160 -12.25 8.76 18.39
C LYS A 160 -12.57 10.20 17.93
N ARG A 161 -11.65 11.13 18.14
CA ARG A 161 -11.78 12.53 17.74
C ARG A 161 -11.75 12.69 16.23
N ASN A 162 -10.71 12.16 15.58
CA ASN A 162 -10.57 12.23 14.12
C ASN A 162 -11.71 11.51 13.41
N LEU A 163 -12.14 10.34 13.88
CA LEU A 163 -13.29 9.63 13.30
C LEU A 163 -14.54 10.53 13.25
N MET A 164 -14.89 11.17 14.37
CA MET A 164 -16.08 12.02 14.44
C MET A 164 -15.96 13.25 13.53
N ILE A 165 -14.78 13.88 13.47
CA ILE A 165 -14.56 15.03 12.57
C ILE A 165 -14.65 14.59 11.11
N LEU A 166 -14.07 13.46 10.73
CA LEU A 166 -14.17 12.91 9.38
C LEU A 166 -15.61 12.59 8.98
N LEU A 167 -16.40 12.02 9.89
CA LEU A 167 -17.81 11.72 9.65
C LEU A 167 -18.64 13.00 9.43
N LEU A 168 -18.42 14.03 10.24
CA LEU A 168 -19.06 15.33 10.09
C LEU A 168 -18.65 16.01 8.77
N LEU A 169 -17.38 15.95 8.43
CA LEU A 169 -16.85 16.47 7.17
C LEU A 169 -17.46 15.76 5.97
N LYS A 170 -17.51 14.43 5.99
CA LYS A 170 -18.14 13.63 4.93
C LYS A 170 -19.62 13.96 4.79
N ASN A 171 -20.37 14.02 5.90
CA ASN A 171 -21.78 14.39 5.88
C ASN A 171 -21.98 15.79 5.25
N ARG A 172 -21.11 16.74 5.58
CA ARG A 172 -21.14 18.07 4.98
C ARG A 172 -20.82 18.05 3.48
N ILE A 173 -19.82 17.27 3.06
CA ILE A 173 -19.48 17.09 1.64
C ILE A 173 -20.68 16.53 0.88
N ASN A 174 -21.31 15.48 1.39
CA ASN A 174 -22.50 14.89 0.76
C ASN A 174 -23.65 15.90 0.61
N SER A 175 -23.86 16.76 1.60
CA SER A 175 -24.89 17.82 1.51
C SER A 175 -24.61 18.91 0.46
N LEU A 176 -23.43 18.90 -0.14
CA LEU A 176 -23.04 19.86 -1.19
C LEU A 176 -23.16 19.30 -2.61
N GLU A 177 -23.53 18.02 -2.77
CA GLU A 177 -23.57 17.34 -4.07
C GLU A 177 -24.41 18.08 -5.10
N GLU A 178 -25.68 18.37 -4.79
CA GLU A 178 -26.58 19.11 -5.69
C GLU A 178 -26.06 20.52 -6.03
N LYS A 179 -25.45 21.19 -5.06
CA LYS A 179 -24.93 22.56 -5.24
C LYS A 179 -23.67 22.60 -6.10
N LEU A 180 -22.81 21.60 -6.00
CA LEU A 180 -21.53 21.56 -6.69
C LEU A 180 -21.66 20.99 -8.11
N GLY A 181 -22.63 20.11 -8.35
CA GLY A 181 -22.70 19.25 -9.51
C GLY A 181 -21.65 18.13 -9.47
N THR A 182 -21.88 17.08 -10.26
CA THR A 182 -21.13 15.81 -10.17
C THR A 182 -19.61 15.99 -10.24
N GLU A 183 -19.10 16.75 -11.23
CA GLU A 183 -17.64 16.87 -11.43
C GLU A 183 -16.91 17.49 -10.24
N LYS A 184 -17.44 18.60 -9.70
CA LYS A 184 -16.82 19.28 -8.55
C LYS A 184 -17.00 18.47 -7.28
N TYR A 185 -18.14 17.78 -7.13
CA TYR A 185 -18.40 16.90 -6.00
C TYR A 185 -17.38 15.77 -5.97
N GLU A 186 -17.12 15.10 -7.10
CA GLU A 186 -16.11 14.04 -7.18
C GLU A 186 -14.69 14.54 -6.88
N LEU A 187 -14.32 15.76 -7.28
CA LEU A 187 -13.04 16.35 -6.90
C LEU A 187 -12.92 16.53 -5.38
N VAL A 188 -14.01 16.95 -4.72
CA VAL A 188 -14.03 17.09 -3.26
C VAL A 188 -13.96 15.74 -2.57
N ARG A 189 -14.59 14.69 -3.13
CA ARG A 189 -14.46 13.32 -2.64
C ARG A 189 -13.03 12.80 -2.75
N ILE A 190 -12.32 13.11 -3.85
CA ILE A 190 -10.89 12.80 -3.98
C ILE A 190 -10.06 13.49 -2.89
N VAL A 191 -10.32 14.78 -2.62
CA VAL A 191 -9.66 15.51 -1.53
C VAL A 191 -9.90 14.84 -0.19
N PHE A 192 -11.15 14.46 0.10
CA PHE A 192 -11.52 13.76 1.33
C PHE A 192 -10.84 12.39 1.42
N SER A 193 -10.88 11.58 0.37
CA SER A 193 -10.24 10.26 0.34
C SER A 193 -8.73 10.34 0.55
N ASN A 194 -8.09 11.39 0.04
CA ASN A 194 -6.66 11.62 0.23
C ASN A 194 -6.25 11.82 1.70
N ILE A 195 -7.05 12.53 2.49
CA ILE A 195 -6.68 12.81 3.89
C ILE A 195 -6.82 11.59 4.80
N LEU A 196 -7.60 10.58 4.43
CA LEU A 196 -7.77 9.37 5.25
C LEU A 196 -6.45 8.68 5.51
N LYS A 197 -5.53 8.65 4.53
CA LYS A 197 -4.19 8.07 4.67
C LYS A 197 -3.25 8.89 5.55
N ASP A 198 -3.55 10.19 5.76
CA ASP A 198 -2.75 11.08 6.59
C ASP A 198 -3.25 11.12 8.05
N CYS A 199 -4.58 11.02 8.25
CA CYS A 199 -5.27 11.26 9.51
C CYS A 199 -5.58 9.99 10.33
N ASN A 200 -4.93 8.87 10.03
CA ASN A 200 -5.12 7.58 10.72
C ASN A 200 -3.96 7.27 11.69
N ILE A 201 -4.14 6.27 12.56
CA ILE A 201 -3.17 5.89 13.60
C ILE A 201 -1.93 5.14 13.08
N MET A 202 -1.81 4.92 11.77
CA MET A 202 -0.61 4.37 11.15
C MET A 202 0.40 5.47 10.80
N SER A 203 0.03 6.76 10.95
CA SER A 203 0.92 7.91 10.79
C SER A 203 1.82 8.07 12.02
N PHE A 204 3.10 8.37 11.80
CA PHE A 204 4.09 8.57 12.87
C PHE A 204 5.14 9.59 12.46
N THR A 205 5.87 10.15 13.43
CA THR A 205 7.01 11.03 13.16
C THR A 205 8.32 10.23 13.09
N ASN A 206 9.21 10.66 12.21
CA ASN A 206 10.58 10.18 12.13
C ASN A 206 11.50 11.36 11.81
N ALA A 207 12.47 11.64 12.69
CA ALA A 207 13.38 12.76 12.53
C ALA A 207 14.18 12.74 11.21
N ALA A 208 14.46 11.54 10.68
CA ALA A 208 15.17 11.37 9.40
C ALA A 208 14.26 11.57 8.16
N TRP A 209 12.93 11.66 8.36
CA TRP A 209 11.97 11.73 7.27
C TRP A 209 11.13 13.00 7.38
N GLN A 210 10.92 13.67 6.25
CA GLN A 210 10.04 14.83 6.12
C GLN A 210 10.29 15.93 7.18
N GLY A 211 11.54 16.07 7.65
CA GLY A 211 11.87 17.05 8.70
C GLY A 211 11.16 16.81 10.02
N GLY A 212 10.84 15.54 10.36
CA GLY A 212 10.12 15.17 11.57
C GLY A 212 8.60 15.41 11.51
N SER A 213 8.04 15.72 10.36
CA SER A 213 6.58 15.79 10.16
C SER A 213 5.95 14.40 10.13
N PRO A 214 4.63 14.25 10.42
CA PRO A 214 3.94 12.99 10.34
C PRO A 214 4.05 12.37 8.95
N THR A 215 4.31 11.07 8.93
CA THR A 215 4.31 10.29 7.68
C THR A 215 2.87 10.03 7.24
N THR A 216 2.66 10.01 5.92
CA THR A 216 1.45 9.43 5.33
C THR A 216 1.51 7.91 5.46
N TRP A 217 0.36 7.23 5.67
CA TRP A 217 0.32 5.79 5.51
C TRP A 217 0.66 5.42 4.06
N SER A 218 1.79 4.78 3.89
CA SER A 218 2.34 4.41 2.58
C SER A 218 2.95 3.00 2.58
N LYS A 219 2.77 2.26 3.67
CA LYS A 219 3.26 0.88 3.78
C LYS A 219 2.26 -0.08 3.12
N HIS A 220 2.78 -1.16 2.59
CA HIS A 220 1.98 -2.27 2.06
C HIS A 220 1.46 -3.18 3.20
N ALA A 221 1.07 -2.56 4.32
CA ALA A 221 0.62 -3.21 5.55
C ALA A 221 -0.19 -2.24 6.40
N TYR A 222 -1.09 -2.76 7.22
CA TYR A 222 -1.79 -2.01 8.26
C TYR A 222 -0.93 -1.95 9.54
N TRP A 223 0.26 -1.38 9.39
CA TRP A 223 1.21 -1.31 10.48
C TRP A 223 0.92 -0.14 11.43
N ILE A 224 0.60 -0.45 12.68
CA ILE A 224 0.34 0.53 13.72
C ILE A 224 1.58 0.63 14.61
N PRO A 225 2.24 1.81 14.67
CA PRO A 225 3.36 2.05 15.55
C PRO A 225 2.89 2.17 17.02
N ASN A 226 3.80 1.92 17.96
CA ASN A 226 3.47 2.10 19.38
C ASN A 226 3.28 3.58 19.75
N GLN A 227 4.03 4.48 19.11
CA GLN A 227 3.78 5.93 19.15
C GLN A 227 3.39 6.42 17.77
N PHE A 228 2.25 7.08 17.64
CA PHE A 228 1.63 7.51 16.41
C PHE A 228 1.13 8.96 16.48
N CYS A 229 0.76 9.52 15.35
CA CYS A 229 0.27 10.89 15.23
C CYS A 229 -1.24 10.92 15.00
N GLU A 230 -1.94 11.73 15.78
CA GLU A 230 -3.27 12.21 15.44
C GLU A 230 -3.14 13.51 14.66
N VAL A 231 -3.13 13.43 13.33
CA VAL A 231 -3.00 14.58 12.43
C VAL A 231 -4.30 15.36 12.39
N SER A 232 -4.20 16.68 12.48
CA SER A 232 -5.38 17.57 12.42
C SER A 232 -6.02 17.55 11.04
N ILE A 233 -7.34 17.29 10.99
CA ILE A 233 -8.07 17.02 9.75
C ILE A 233 -8.19 18.25 8.87
N ILE A 234 -8.50 19.43 9.44
CA ILE A 234 -8.74 20.63 8.64
C ILE A 234 -7.48 21.10 7.90
N PRO A 235 -6.31 21.25 8.55
CA PRO A 235 -5.07 21.55 7.82
C PRO A 235 -4.69 20.49 6.78
N ALA A 236 -4.97 19.21 7.06
CA ALA A 236 -4.74 18.13 6.10
C ALA A 236 -5.68 18.26 4.88
N PHE A 237 -6.94 18.60 5.10
CA PHE A 237 -7.92 18.85 4.05
C PHE A 237 -7.51 20.03 3.16
N ASP A 238 -7.15 21.17 3.74
CA ASP A 238 -6.67 22.35 3.01
C ASP A 238 -5.43 22.05 2.16
N LYS A 239 -4.49 21.32 2.72
CA LYS A 239 -3.30 20.84 1.99
C LYS A 239 -3.67 19.91 0.84
N SER A 240 -4.66 19.03 1.01
CA SER A 240 -5.16 18.17 -0.06
C SER A 240 -5.87 18.96 -1.16
N VAL A 241 -6.70 19.96 -0.80
CA VAL A 241 -7.30 20.89 -1.77
C VAL A 241 -6.22 21.57 -2.60
N ALA A 242 -5.19 22.13 -1.97
CA ALA A 242 -4.10 22.80 -2.67
C ALA A 242 -3.38 21.87 -3.66
N LYS A 243 -3.15 20.60 -3.29
CA LYS A 243 -2.55 19.59 -4.18
C LYS A 243 -3.45 19.30 -5.39
N VAL A 244 -4.74 19.10 -5.19
CA VAL A 244 -5.70 18.82 -6.28
C VAL A 244 -5.77 20.02 -7.24
N LEU A 245 -5.86 21.25 -6.71
CA LEU A 245 -5.85 22.46 -7.53
C LEU A 245 -4.54 22.62 -8.32
N ALA A 246 -3.39 22.32 -7.72
CA ALA A 246 -2.11 22.33 -8.41
C ALA A 246 -2.06 21.30 -9.54
N SER A 247 -2.61 20.10 -9.33
CA SER A 247 -2.71 19.07 -10.36
C SER A 247 -3.60 19.49 -11.52
N ILE A 248 -4.76 20.09 -11.23
CA ILE A 248 -5.67 20.63 -12.26
C ILE A 248 -4.95 21.71 -13.08
N LYS A 249 -4.28 22.66 -12.40
CA LYS A 249 -3.51 23.72 -13.07
C LYS A 249 -2.40 23.16 -13.97
N HIS A 250 -1.69 22.13 -13.49
CA HIS A 250 -0.66 21.46 -14.28
C HIS A 250 -1.26 20.79 -15.52
N ASN A 251 -2.34 20.04 -15.36
CA ASN A 251 -3.01 19.36 -16.48
C ASN A 251 -3.57 20.33 -17.51
N ASN A 252 -4.14 21.47 -17.08
CA ASN A 252 -4.62 22.51 -17.99
C ASN A 252 -3.49 23.19 -18.81
N GLY A 253 -2.23 23.06 -18.36
CA GLY A 253 -1.05 23.53 -19.11
C GLY A 253 -0.55 22.53 -20.16
N ILE A 254 -1.09 21.31 -20.19
CA ILE A 254 -0.74 20.28 -21.17
C ILE A 254 -1.65 20.46 -22.38
N ASN A 255 -1.07 20.53 -23.59
CA ASN A 255 -1.82 20.63 -24.86
C ASN A 255 -2.52 19.31 -25.25
N TYR A 256 -3.19 18.67 -24.30
CA TYR A 256 -3.94 17.45 -24.50
C TYR A 256 -5.29 17.54 -23.80
N ILE A 257 -6.35 17.46 -24.60
CA ILE A 257 -7.72 17.50 -24.08
C ILE A 257 -8.24 16.06 -24.05
N PRO A 258 -8.47 15.47 -22.87
CA PRO A 258 -9.07 14.15 -22.77
C PRO A 258 -10.54 14.20 -23.16
N VAL A 259 -10.91 13.47 -24.20
CA VAL A 259 -12.30 13.23 -24.61
C VAL A 259 -12.66 11.82 -24.16
N ARG A 260 -13.36 11.72 -23.03
CA ARG A 260 -13.75 10.44 -22.43
C ARG A 260 -14.95 9.82 -23.14
N THR A 261 -14.93 8.50 -23.27
CA THR A 261 -16.07 7.69 -23.71
C THR A 261 -16.24 6.46 -22.81
N ASN A 262 -17.41 5.85 -22.85
CA ASN A 262 -17.68 4.53 -22.29
C ASN A 262 -17.81 3.45 -23.40
N SER A 263 -17.51 3.81 -24.65
CA SER A 263 -17.62 2.94 -25.82
C SER A 263 -16.26 2.73 -26.49
N ILE A 264 -15.82 1.49 -26.58
CA ILE A 264 -14.61 1.12 -27.32
C ILE A 264 -14.71 1.53 -28.80
N LYS A 265 -15.91 1.52 -29.38
CA LYS A 265 -16.14 1.94 -30.76
C LYS A 265 -15.77 3.40 -30.99
N ASP A 266 -16.14 4.30 -30.07
CA ASP A 266 -15.80 5.71 -30.19
C ASP A 266 -14.28 5.95 -30.14
N LEU A 267 -13.57 5.16 -29.33
CA LEU A 267 -12.12 5.20 -29.25
C LEU A 267 -11.49 4.74 -30.59
N LEU A 268 -11.94 3.60 -31.13
CA LEU A 268 -11.43 3.04 -32.37
C LEU A 268 -11.74 3.91 -33.61
N GLU A 269 -12.85 4.64 -33.56
CA GLU A 269 -13.25 5.58 -34.61
C GLU A 269 -12.72 7.00 -34.41
N ASN A 270 -11.81 7.22 -33.43
CA ASN A 270 -11.20 8.50 -33.07
C ASN A 270 -12.21 9.62 -32.69
N ARG A 271 -13.41 9.24 -32.21
CA ARG A 271 -14.37 10.21 -31.64
C ARG A 271 -14.05 10.55 -30.20
N ALA A 272 -13.29 9.72 -29.54
CA ALA A 272 -12.76 9.92 -28.19
C ALA A 272 -11.31 9.43 -28.12
N ASN A 273 -10.62 9.78 -27.03
CA ASN A 273 -9.22 9.40 -26.84
C ASN A 273 -8.94 8.79 -25.46
N VAL A 274 -9.95 8.67 -24.59
CA VAL A 274 -9.82 8.04 -23.27
C VAL A 274 -11.03 7.14 -23.00
N LEU A 275 -10.73 5.89 -22.66
CA LEU A 275 -11.69 4.91 -22.16
C LEU A 275 -11.17 4.31 -20.87
N LEU A 276 -11.97 4.36 -19.80
CA LEU A 276 -11.63 3.80 -18.50
C LEU A 276 -12.49 2.57 -18.25
N TYR A 277 -11.86 1.43 -18.06
CA TYR A 277 -12.51 0.18 -17.68
C TYR A 277 -12.44 -0.03 -16.16
N ASN A 278 -13.58 -0.35 -15.57
CA ASN A 278 -13.66 -0.91 -14.22
C ASN A 278 -14.08 -2.38 -14.31
N ALA A 279 -13.13 -3.23 -14.72
CA ALA A 279 -13.36 -4.66 -14.87
C ALA A 279 -12.05 -5.44 -14.70
N PRO A 280 -12.11 -6.74 -14.36
CA PRO A 280 -10.94 -7.61 -14.42
C PRO A 280 -10.37 -7.64 -15.84
N ILE A 281 -9.10 -7.33 -15.98
CA ILE A 281 -8.48 -7.12 -17.30
C ILE A 281 -8.44 -8.40 -18.15
N GLY A 282 -8.50 -9.59 -17.53
CA GLY A 282 -8.65 -10.87 -18.23
C GLY A 282 -9.99 -11.05 -18.93
N HIS A 283 -10.98 -10.21 -18.63
CA HIS A 283 -12.37 -10.36 -19.10
C HIS A 283 -12.93 -9.10 -19.80
N THR A 284 -12.05 -8.34 -20.46
CA THR A 284 -12.49 -7.15 -21.20
C THR A 284 -13.05 -7.50 -22.58
N ASP A 285 -14.01 -6.68 -23.05
CA ASP A 285 -14.65 -6.78 -24.37
C ASP A 285 -13.90 -6.03 -25.48
N VAL A 286 -12.65 -5.61 -25.21
CA VAL A 286 -11.79 -4.97 -26.22
C VAL A 286 -11.62 -5.91 -27.42
N PRO A 287 -11.86 -5.43 -28.66
CA PRO A 287 -11.76 -6.25 -29.85
C PRO A 287 -10.37 -6.89 -30.05
N GLU A 288 -10.36 -8.05 -30.67
CA GLU A 288 -9.13 -8.73 -31.03
C GLU A 288 -8.27 -7.86 -31.96
N SER A 289 -6.95 -7.89 -31.77
CA SER A 289 -5.98 -7.20 -32.63
C SER A 289 -6.29 -5.70 -32.86
N SER A 290 -6.76 -5.01 -31.81
CA SER A 290 -7.13 -3.59 -31.85
C SER A 290 -6.14 -2.66 -31.14
N VAL A 291 -5.27 -3.20 -30.28
CA VAL A 291 -4.36 -2.42 -29.41
C VAL A 291 -2.95 -2.43 -29.99
N ASP A 292 -2.28 -1.27 -29.98
CA ASP A 292 -0.92 -1.13 -30.53
C ASP A 292 0.19 -1.45 -29.54
N PRO A 293 0.34 -0.76 -28.38
CA PRO A 293 1.19 -1.21 -27.28
C PRO A 293 0.36 -1.55 -26.04
N ILE A 294 0.86 -2.48 -25.26
CA ILE A 294 0.42 -2.68 -23.90
C ILE A 294 1.58 -2.33 -22.97
N ILE A 295 1.34 -1.44 -22.02
CA ILE A 295 2.31 -1.05 -20.98
C ILE A 295 1.63 -1.27 -19.64
N THR A 296 2.26 -2.04 -18.75
CA THR A 296 1.66 -2.41 -17.46
C THR A 296 2.71 -2.57 -16.36
N ASP A 297 2.24 -2.50 -15.12
CA ASP A 297 2.96 -2.83 -13.90
C ASP A 297 2.11 -3.87 -13.15
N PRO A 298 2.33 -5.17 -13.37
CA PRO A 298 1.50 -6.23 -12.78
C PRO A 298 1.78 -6.38 -11.28
N PRO A 299 0.87 -6.99 -10.50
CA PRO A 299 1.11 -7.28 -9.10
C PRO A 299 2.37 -8.14 -8.88
N TYR A 300 3.13 -7.85 -7.81
CA TYR A 300 4.43 -8.47 -7.52
C TYR A 300 4.30 -9.65 -6.55
N GLY A 301 3.61 -10.72 -6.94
CA GLY A 301 3.47 -11.94 -6.16
C GLY A 301 2.78 -11.71 -4.81
N SER A 302 3.45 -12.02 -3.70
CA SER A 302 2.94 -11.87 -2.33
C SER A 302 3.28 -10.53 -1.66
N ASN A 303 3.93 -9.60 -2.36
CA ASN A 303 4.44 -8.37 -1.74
C ASN A 303 3.32 -7.44 -1.24
N VAL A 304 2.21 -7.38 -1.94
CA VAL A 304 1.10 -6.46 -1.65
C VAL A 304 -0.23 -7.19 -1.82
N GLN A 305 -1.10 -7.12 -0.82
CA GLN A 305 -2.48 -7.59 -0.86
C GLN A 305 -3.36 -6.37 -1.21
N TYR A 306 -3.48 -6.07 -2.49
CA TYR A 306 -4.05 -4.80 -2.97
C TYR A 306 -5.51 -4.63 -2.57
N LEU A 307 -6.35 -5.67 -2.73
CA LEU A 307 -7.77 -5.59 -2.40
C LEU A 307 -7.99 -5.44 -0.89
N GLU A 308 -7.25 -6.18 -0.06
CA GLU A 308 -7.33 -6.03 1.39
C GLU A 308 -6.96 -4.60 1.83
N LEU A 309 -5.89 -4.03 1.26
CA LEU A 309 -5.47 -2.67 1.58
C LEU A 309 -6.42 -1.61 1.04
N SER A 310 -7.02 -1.80 -0.14
CA SER A 310 -7.96 -0.84 -0.73
C SER A 310 -9.25 -0.73 0.08
N HIS A 311 -9.64 -1.76 0.81
CA HIS A 311 -10.81 -1.75 1.69
C HIS A 311 -10.72 -0.74 2.85
N PHE A 312 -9.55 -0.18 3.14
CA PHE A 312 -9.40 0.95 4.05
C PHE A 312 -10.31 2.13 3.69
N TRP A 313 -10.56 2.33 2.39
CA TRP A 313 -11.44 3.40 1.88
C TRP A 313 -12.90 2.98 1.74
N TYR A 314 -13.22 1.69 1.83
CA TYR A 314 -14.57 1.17 1.62
C TYR A 314 -15.63 1.84 2.52
N PRO A 315 -15.46 1.96 3.86
CA PRO A 315 -16.48 2.55 4.73
C PRO A 315 -16.81 4.02 4.39
N TRP A 316 -15.91 4.67 3.68
CA TRP A 316 -16.01 6.07 3.30
C TRP A 316 -16.59 6.30 1.91
N ASN A 317 -16.57 5.28 1.04
CA ASN A 317 -16.96 5.37 -0.36
C ASN A 317 -17.77 4.13 -0.80
N GLN A 318 -18.72 3.69 0.03
CA GLN A 318 -19.51 2.46 -0.20
C GLN A 318 -20.29 2.46 -1.51
N ASP A 319 -20.65 3.64 -2.00
CA ASP A 319 -21.31 3.82 -3.29
C ASP A 319 -20.41 3.58 -4.51
N LEU A 320 -19.09 3.59 -4.32
CA LEU A 320 -18.09 3.35 -5.37
C LEU A 320 -17.49 1.94 -5.33
N TYR A 321 -17.67 1.23 -4.24
CA TYR A 321 -17.02 -0.06 -4.00
C TYR A 321 -18.05 -1.17 -3.84
N GLU A 322 -17.81 -2.31 -4.46
CA GLU A 322 -18.39 -3.56 -3.98
C GLU A 322 -17.76 -3.92 -2.64
N ARG A 323 -18.56 -4.39 -1.70
CA ARG A 323 -18.10 -4.67 -0.34
C ARG A 323 -16.98 -5.70 -0.28
N TYR A 324 -17.10 -6.72 -1.12
CA TYR A 324 -16.08 -7.75 -1.28
C TYR A 324 -15.95 -8.02 -2.78
N PRO A 325 -15.11 -7.26 -3.48
CA PRO A 325 -14.83 -7.55 -4.88
C PRO A 325 -14.27 -8.96 -5.00
N ILE A 326 -14.30 -9.49 -6.20
CA ILE A 326 -13.94 -10.89 -6.49
C ILE A 326 -12.46 -11.12 -6.18
N PHE A 327 -12.15 -11.47 -4.93
CA PHE A 327 -10.79 -11.74 -4.46
C PHE A 327 -10.11 -12.87 -5.22
N GLU A 328 -10.88 -13.83 -5.74
CA GLU A 328 -10.39 -14.95 -6.54
C GLU A 328 -9.66 -14.48 -7.79
N LEU A 329 -10.09 -13.39 -8.41
CA LEU A 329 -9.49 -12.83 -9.63
C LEU A 329 -8.30 -11.93 -9.38
N GLU A 330 -8.03 -11.54 -8.13
CA GLU A 330 -6.84 -10.76 -7.81
C GLU A 330 -5.58 -11.61 -8.05
N ALA A 331 -4.69 -11.14 -8.93
CA ALA A 331 -3.45 -11.83 -9.25
C ALA A 331 -2.39 -11.57 -8.17
N VAL A 332 -2.54 -12.21 -7.02
CA VAL A 332 -1.57 -12.20 -5.92
C VAL A 332 -1.40 -13.60 -5.35
N ALA A 333 -0.26 -13.86 -4.73
CA ALA A 333 -0.10 -14.95 -3.77
C ALA A 333 -0.24 -14.41 -2.35
N ASN A 334 -0.68 -15.22 -1.39
CA ASN A 334 -0.74 -14.84 0.00
C ASN A 334 -0.17 -15.95 0.91
N ARG A 335 0.00 -15.62 2.19
CA ARG A 335 0.57 -16.54 3.18
C ARG A 335 -0.46 -17.35 3.94
N LYS A 336 -1.73 -17.21 3.60
CA LYS A 336 -2.81 -17.97 4.20
C LYS A 336 -2.62 -19.45 3.91
N LYS A 337 -2.75 -20.27 4.94
CA LYS A 337 -2.74 -21.73 4.80
C LYS A 337 -4.01 -22.28 5.42
N GLY A 338 -4.82 -22.98 4.60
CA GLY A 338 -6.03 -23.66 5.10
C GLY A 338 -7.21 -22.75 5.39
N PHE A 339 -7.23 -21.50 4.93
CA PHE A 339 -8.35 -20.55 5.04
C PHE A 339 -8.98 -20.27 3.68
N ASN A 340 -10.24 -19.85 3.67
CA ASN A 340 -10.87 -19.34 2.46
C ASN A 340 -10.05 -18.15 1.91
N GLY A 341 -9.86 -18.10 0.58
CA GLY A 341 -9.05 -17.08 -0.07
C GLY A 341 -7.54 -17.29 0.05
N ALA A 342 -7.08 -18.48 0.45
CA ALA A 342 -5.66 -18.86 0.32
C ALA A 342 -5.28 -18.92 -1.16
N LYS A 343 -4.17 -18.25 -1.52
CA LYS A 343 -3.65 -18.17 -2.89
C LYS A 343 -2.19 -18.59 -2.92
N SER A 344 -1.91 -19.64 -3.65
CA SER A 344 -0.55 -20.14 -3.90
C SER A 344 0.12 -19.36 -5.03
N GLN A 345 1.39 -19.66 -5.31
CA GLN A 345 2.06 -19.18 -6.52
C GLN A 345 1.39 -19.67 -7.81
N TYR A 346 0.74 -20.83 -7.73
CA TYR A 346 -0.01 -21.38 -8.84
C TYR A 346 -1.29 -20.58 -9.16
N ASP A 347 -2.02 -20.14 -8.11
CA ASP A 347 -3.19 -19.26 -8.29
C ASP A 347 -2.75 -17.91 -8.87
N TYR A 348 -1.62 -17.38 -8.42
CA TYR A 348 -1.02 -16.16 -8.96
C TYR A 348 -0.68 -16.31 -10.44
N GLU A 349 -0.01 -17.41 -10.84
CA GLU A 349 0.30 -17.71 -12.25
C GLU A 349 -0.97 -17.79 -13.10
N ASN A 350 -1.98 -18.53 -12.62
CA ASN A 350 -3.22 -18.73 -13.39
C ASN A 350 -3.97 -17.42 -13.61
N ASN A 351 -4.08 -16.58 -12.57
CA ASN A 351 -4.74 -15.28 -12.71
C ASN A 351 -3.96 -14.35 -13.66
N LEU A 352 -2.65 -14.35 -13.60
CA LEU A 352 -1.82 -13.63 -14.58
C LEU A 352 -1.95 -14.21 -15.99
N TYR A 353 -2.06 -15.53 -16.13
CA TYR A 353 -2.25 -16.15 -17.43
C TYR A 353 -3.53 -15.67 -18.12
N GLU A 354 -4.66 -15.59 -17.42
CA GLU A 354 -5.90 -15.05 -18.01
C GLU A 354 -5.74 -13.58 -18.42
N VAL A 355 -5.00 -12.78 -17.64
CA VAL A 355 -4.67 -11.40 -18.00
C VAL A 355 -3.85 -11.35 -19.29
N PHE A 356 -2.75 -12.10 -19.37
CA PHE A 356 -1.85 -12.05 -20.53
C PHE A 356 -2.41 -12.75 -21.76
N LYS A 357 -3.26 -13.75 -21.60
CA LYS A 357 -4.01 -14.37 -22.68
C LYS A 357 -4.96 -13.35 -23.34
N ASN A 358 -5.67 -12.55 -22.54
CA ASN A 358 -6.49 -11.47 -23.08
C ASN A 358 -5.61 -10.35 -23.68
N ALA A 359 -4.50 -10.00 -23.06
CA ALA A 359 -3.52 -9.04 -23.59
C ALA A 359 -3.00 -9.50 -24.97
N TYR A 360 -2.66 -10.79 -25.10
CA TYR A 360 -2.25 -11.36 -26.40
C TYR A 360 -3.35 -11.27 -27.44
N ARG A 361 -4.60 -11.58 -27.07
CA ARG A 361 -5.77 -11.50 -27.96
C ARG A 361 -5.95 -10.10 -28.51
N VAL A 362 -5.97 -9.08 -27.65
CA VAL A 362 -6.28 -7.70 -28.05
C VAL A 362 -5.12 -6.98 -28.74
N LEU A 363 -3.88 -7.38 -28.50
CA LEU A 363 -2.71 -6.78 -29.10
C LEU A 363 -2.63 -7.11 -30.60
N LYS A 364 -2.31 -6.15 -31.45
CA LYS A 364 -2.07 -6.36 -32.88
C LYS A 364 -0.84 -7.24 -33.13
N PRO A 365 -0.80 -8.05 -34.20
CA PRO A 365 0.40 -8.79 -34.59
C PRO A 365 1.63 -7.89 -34.69
N MET A 366 2.81 -8.41 -34.37
CA MET A 366 4.10 -7.70 -34.39
C MET A 366 4.22 -6.53 -33.40
N ARG A 367 3.24 -6.30 -32.51
CA ARG A 367 3.27 -5.25 -31.51
C ARG A 367 3.79 -5.77 -30.15
N TYR A 368 3.98 -4.87 -29.21
CA TYR A 368 4.75 -5.09 -27.99
C TYR A 368 3.91 -4.99 -26.72
N LEU A 369 4.19 -5.91 -25.80
CA LEU A 369 3.84 -5.82 -24.38
C LEU A 369 5.12 -5.44 -23.62
N SER A 370 5.10 -4.32 -22.91
CA SER A 370 6.18 -3.91 -22.01
C SER A 370 5.67 -3.84 -20.58
N LEU A 371 6.46 -4.34 -19.64
CA LEU A 371 6.09 -4.30 -18.22
C LEU A 371 7.31 -4.11 -17.32
N THR A 372 7.06 -3.54 -16.14
CA THR A 372 8.03 -3.49 -15.05
C THR A 372 7.77 -4.64 -14.09
N PHE A 373 8.82 -5.23 -13.55
CA PHE A 373 8.69 -6.23 -12.49
C PHE A 373 9.98 -6.36 -11.70
N ASN A 374 9.84 -6.45 -10.38
CA ASN A 374 10.94 -6.73 -9.48
C ASN A 374 10.42 -7.52 -8.27
N ASN A 375 11.03 -8.65 -8.00
CA ASN A 375 10.74 -9.43 -6.80
C ASN A 375 12.01 -10.18 -6.36
N LYS A 376 12.21 -10.36 -5.08
CA LYS A 376 13.29 -11.21 -4.54
C LYS A 376 12.96 -12.70 -4.56
N ASP A 377 11.69 -13.05 -4.80
CA ASP A 377 11.23 -14.44 -4.87
C ASP A 377 11.24 -14.94 -6.33
N ILE A 378 12.10 -15.92 -6.61
CA ILE A 378 12.22 -16.54 -7.94
C ILE A 378 10.91 -17.16 -8.42
N CYS A 379 10.08 -17.69 -7.51
CA CYS A 379 8.81 -18.31 -7.89
C CYS A 379 7.84 -17.27 -8.47
N SER A 380 7.86 -16.04 -7.95
CA SER A 380 7.06 -14.94 -8.50
C SER A 380 7.56 -14.51 -9.90
N TRP A 381 8.86 -14.56 -10.16
CA TRP A 381 9.43 -14.32 -11.49
C TRP A 381 9.03 -15.41 -12.48
N LEU A 382 9.14 -16.66 -12.09
CA LEU A 382 8.75 -17.79 -12.95
C LEU A 382 7.25 -17.77 -13.23
N ALA A 383 6.41 -17.48 -12.26
CA ALA A 383 4.97 -17.35 -12.43
C ALA A 383 4.61 -16.27 -13.46
N LEU A 384 5.26 -15.10 -13.39
CA LEU A 384 5.09 -14.04 -14.37
C LEU A 384 5.52 -14.50 -15.77
N LEU A 385 6.72 -15.04 -15.91
CA LEU A 385 7.26 -15.46 -17.22
C LEU A 385 6.44 -16.61 -17.82
N PHE A 386 6.07 -17.61 -17.03
CA PHE A 386 5.20 -18.70 -17.50
C PHE A 386 3.86 -18.19 -17.99
N SER A 387 3.22 -17.29 -17.27
CA SER A 387 1.92 -16.74 -17.65
C SER A 387 1.97 -15.98 -18.97
N ILE A 388 3.02 -15.19 -19.20
CA ILE A 388 3.20 -14.41 -20.44
C ILE A 388 3.55 -15.33 -21.62
N LEU A 389 4.56 -16.19 -21.46
CA LEU A 389 5.07 -17.02 -22.55
C LEU A 389 4.07 -18.12 -22.95
N LYS A 390 3.39 -18.71 -21.97
CA LYS A 390 2.28 -19.66 -22.19
C LYS A 390 1.11 -19.02 -22.95
N SER A 391 0.89 -17.71 -22.82
CA SER A 391 -0.13 -16.97 -23.56
C SER A 391 0.18 -16.80 -25.04
N GLY A 392 1.42 -17.04 -25.47
CA GLY A 392 1.85 -16.98 -26.86
C GLY A 392 2.84 -15.85 -27.18
N PHE A 393 3.13 -14.98 -26.23
CA PHE A 393 4.16 -13.96 -26.41
C PHE A 393 5.55 -14.57 -26.60
N THR A 394 6.40 -13.84 -27.29
CA THR A 394 7.84 -14.14 -27.43
C THR A 394 8.63 -13.05 -26.74
N PHE A 395 9.64 -13.43 -25.96
CA PHE A 395 10.54 -12.49 -25.35
C PHE A 395 11.33 -11.73 -26.40
N ASP A 396 11.42 -10.41 -26.27
CA ASP A 396 12.19 -9.54 -27.16
C ASP A 396 13.45 -9.02 -26.45
N ARG A 397 13.28 -8.36 -25.31
CA ARG A 397 14.41 -7.79 -24.56
C ARG A 397 14.07 -7.48 -23.11
N MET A 398 15.10 -7.28 -22.31
CA MET A 398 15.03 -6.87 -20.91
C MET A 398 16.05 -5.78 -20.62
N TYR A 399 15.65 -4.80 -19.84
CA TYR A 399 16.52 -3.72 -19.36
C TYR A 399 16.44 -3.63 -17.85
N PHE A 400 17.54 -3.26 -17.23
CA PHE A 400 17.56 -2.86 -15.84
C PHE A 400 17.53 -1.32 -15.78
N GLN A 401 16.51 -0.81 -15.08
CA GLN A 401 16.42 0.62 -14.77
C GLN A 401 17.08 0.86 -13.42
N ASP A 402 18.29 1.41 -13.42
CA ASP A 402 19.00 1.76 -12.19
C ASP A 402 18.20 2.82 -11.42
N GLY A 403 17.94 2.54 -10.16
CA GLY A 403 17.17 3.42 -9.29
C GLY A 403 17.88 4.75 -9.09
N VAL A 404 17.16 5.85 -9.20
CA VAL A 404 17.66 7.18 -8.85
C VAL A 404 18.25 7.15 -7.44
N LYS A 405 19.37 7.81 -7.20
CA LYS A 405 20.11 7.82 -5.90
C LYS A 405 19.23 8.00 -4.66
N ASN A 406 18.07 8.64 -4.78
CA ASN A 406 17.08 8.84 -3.71
C ASN A 406 16.24 7.60 -3.39
N TYR A 407 16.16 6.59 -4.26
CA TYR A 407 15.46 5.33 -4.01
C TYR A 407 16.16 4.46 -2.94
N ARG A 408 17.44 4.67 -2.70
CA ARG A 408 18.22 3.95 -1.68
C ARG A 408 17.73 4.16 -0.24
N GLN A 409 16.74 5.01 -0.02
CA GLN A 409 16.25 5.36 1.33
C GLN A 409 14.93 4.70 1.74
N THR A 410 14.27 3.93 0.87
CA THR A 410 13.03 3.24 1.24
C THR A 410 13.32 1.96 2.04
N ALA A 411 12.38 1.56 2.89
CA ALA A 411 12.51 0.33 3.68
C ALA A 411 12.68 -0.93 2.79
N HIS A 412 12.13 -0.92 1.58
CA HIS A 412 12.25 -2.01 0.62
C HIS A 412 13.64 -2.11 0.00
N THR A 413 14.28 -0.98 -0.32
CA THR A 413 15.63 -0.94 -0.89
C THR A 413 16.73 -1.14 0.15
N LYS A 414 16.42 -1.00 1.44
CA LYS A 414 17.33 -1.29 2.56
C LYS A 414 17.31 -2.75 3.00
N ALA A 415 16.34 -3.53 2.55
CA ALA A 415 16.32 -4.95 2.85
C ALA A 415 17.52 -5.62 2.16
N LYS A 416 18.35 -6.34 2.94
CA LYS A 416 19.48 -7.11 2.39
C LYS A 416 19.01 -7.94 1.20
N GLY A 417 19.71 -7.80 0.08
CA GLY A 417 19.44 -8.56 -1.13
C GLY A 417 18.32 -8.06 -2.03
N SER A 418 17.74 -6.88 -1.79
CA SER A 418 16.80 -6.30 -2.73
C SER A 418 17.54 -5.62 -3.88
N PRO A 419 17.15 -5.83 -5.16
CA PRO A 419 17.67 -5.09 -6.30
C PRO A 419 17.42 -3.57 -6.13
N TYR A 420 18.35 -2.75 -6.61
CA TYR A 420 18.25 -1.29 -6.52
C TYR A 420 17.61 -0.68 -7.78
N GLY A 421 16.50 -1.18 -8.23
CA GLY A 421 15.83 -0.69 -9.42
C GLY A 421 14.80 -1.69 -9.93
N ASP A 422 14.22 -1.42 -11.06
CA ASP A 422 13.22 -2.27 -11.68
C ASP A 422 13.75 -2.88 -12.97
N PHE A 423 13.28 -4.09 -13.30
CA PHE A 423 13.53 -4.69 -14.60
C PHE A 423 12.35 -4.38 -15.52
N ILE A 424 12.67 -3.92 -16.73
CA ILE A 424 11.70 -3.66 -17.79
C ILE A 424 11.79 -4.79 -18.82
N TYR A 425 10.72 -5.54 -18.95
CA TYR A 425 10.58 -6.64 -19.89
C TYR A 425 9.79 -6.17 -21.10
N THR A 426 10.23 -6.58 -22.28
CA THR A 426 9.47 -6.38 -23.52
C THR A 426 9.26 -7.71 -24.21
N PHE A 427 8.01 -7.97 -24.52
CA PHE A 427 7.57 -9.15 -25.27
C PHE A 427 6.88 -8.72 -26.57
N LYS A 428 6.89 -9.58 -27.56
CA LYS A 428 6.31 -9.31 -28.88
C LYS A 428 5.24 -10.34 -29.22
N LYS A 429 4.16 -9.91 -29.85
CA LYS A 429 3.17 -10.82 -30.42
C LYS A 429 3.67 -11.32 -31.76
N VAL A 430 4.44 -12.39 -31.72
CA VAL A 430 5.01 -13.09 -32.88
C VAL A 430 5.21 -14.55 -32.53
N ASP A 431 4.98 -15.43 -33.49
CA ASP A 431 5.25 -16.85 -33.29
C ASP A 431 6.77 -17.08 -33.20
N SER A 432 7.19 -17.92 -32.29
CA SER A 432 8.57 -18.34 -32.14
C SER A 432 8.68 -19.87 -32.10
N ILE A 433 9.78 -20.38 -32.60
CA ILE A 433 10.12 -21.80 -32.51
C ILE A 433 10.86 -22.01 -31.19
N PRO A 434 10.37 -22.87 -30.27
CA PRO A 434 11.07 -23.17 -29.03
C PRO A 434 12.46 -23.74 -29.29
N VAL A 435 13.45 -23.30 -28.50
CA VAL A 435 14.86 -23.74 -28.63
C VAL A 435 15.05 -25.22 -28.21
N LYS A 436 14.10 -25.75 -27.44
CA LYS A 436 14.11 -27.13 -26.91
C LYS A 436 12.67 -27.61 -26.71
N VAL A 437 12.44 -28.90 -26.74
CA VAL A 437 11.16 -29.53 -26.39
C VAL A 437 11.34 -30.23 -25.05
N TYR A 438 10.56 -29.81 -24.05
CA TYR A 438 10.54 -30.45 -22.74
C TYR A 438 9.42 -31.47 -22.65
N THR A 439 9.76 -32.67 -22.13
CA THR A 439 8.80 -33.74 -21.89
C THR A 439 8.58 -34.02 -20.42
N THR A 440 9.50 -33.58 -19.55
CA THR A 440 9.44 -33.71 -18.09
C THR A 440 9.76 -32.39 -17.40
N GLU A 441 9.34 -32.26 -16.13
CA GLU A 441 9.73 -31.12 -15.27
C GLU A 441 11.19 -31.24 -14.83
N GLU A 442 11.68 -32.43 -14.63
CA GLU A 442 13.05 -32.73 -14.17
C GLU A 442 14.09 -32.21 -15.15
N ASP A 443 13.88 -32.38 -16.47
CA ASP A 443 14.79 -31.84 -17.49
C ASP A 443 14.85 -30.32 -17.46
N PHE A 444 13.71 -29.68 -17.25
CA PHE A 444 13.64 -28.22 -17.13
C PHE A 444 14.31 -27.74 -15.83
N ILE A 445 14.02 -28.40 -14.70
CA ILE A 445 14.66 -28.10 -13.41
C ILE A 445 16.18 -28.20 -13.53
N TYR A 446 16.69 -29.25 -14.17
CA TYR A 446 18.12 -29.42 -14.38
C TYR A 446 18.75 -28.25 -15.16
N ASP A 447 18.13 -27.85 -16.25
CA ASP A 447 18.63 -26.75 -17.08
C ASP A 447 18.61 -25.41 -16.31
N ILE A 448 17.54 -25.12 -15.59
CA ILE A 448 17.38 -23.88 -14.81
C ILE A 448 18.34 -23.86 -13.62
N ASP A 449 18.51 -25.00 -12.93
CA ASP A 449 19.48 -25.14 -11.85
C ASP A 449 20.90 -24.82 -12.32
N ASN A 450 21.29 -25.24 -13.51
CA ASN A 450 22.60 -24.96 -14.09
C ASN A 450 22.85 -23.47 -14.37
N ILE A 451 21.79 -22.68 -14.52
CA ILE A 451 21.91 -21.21 -14.68
C ILE A 451 21.95 -20.53 -13.31
N PHE A 452 20.95 -20.81 -12.45
CA PHE A 452 20.76 -20.07 -11.20
C PHE A 452 21.60 -20.55 -10.03
N LEU A 453 22.20 -21.77 -10.09
CA LEU A 453 23.07 -22.31 -9.04
C LEU A 453 24.56 -22.16 -9.31
N LYS A 454 24.96 -21.57 -10.43
CA LYS A 454 26.38 -21.23 -10.65
C LYS A 454 26.88 -20.40 -9.48
N ASP A 455 28.07 -20.75 -8.97
CA ASP A 455 28.69 -20.02 -7.86
C ASP A 455 28.87 -18.55 -8.22
N ILE A 456 28.22 -17.70 -7.44
CA ILE A 456 28.13 -16.27 -7.67
C ILE A 456 29.08 -15.60 -6.69
N SER A 457 30.36 -15.61 -6.99
CA SER A 457 31.35 -14.74 -6.33
C SER A 457 31.48 -13.44 -7.10
N CYS A 458 30.61 -12.47 -6.85
CA CYS A 458 30.77 -11.14 -7.45
C CYS A 458 30.62 -10.03 -6.40
N SER A 459 31.23 -8.87 -6.69
CA SER A 459 31.05 -7.65 -5.92
C SER A 459 29.59 -7.14 -6.06
N ASP A 460 29.10 -6.44 -5.05
CA ASP A 460 27.75 -5.86 -5.06
C ASP A 460 27.51 -4.95 -6.27
N GLU A 461 28.57 -4.37 -6.87
CA GLU A 461 28.48 -3.47 -8.02
C GLU A 461 28.05 -4.17 -9.32
N ASN A 462 28.46 -5.43 -9.52
CA ASN A 462 28.15 -6.19 -10.76
C ASN A 462 26.93 -7.13 -10.60
N ARG A 463 26.30 -7.12 -9.45
CA ARG A 463 25.22 -8.07 -9.11
C ARG A 463 23.99 -7.93 -10.00
N ASN A 464 23.56 -6.70 -10.29
CA ASN A 464 22.38 -6.46 -11.12
C ASN A 464 22.61 -6.89 -12.57
N GLU A 465 23.80 -6.64 -13.11
CA GLU A 465 24.17 -7.11 -14.47
C GLU A 465 24.18 -8.62 -14.55
N MET A 466 24.67 -9.27 -13.52
CA MET A 466 24.71 -10.73 -13.46
C MET A 466 23.31 -11.33 -13.33
N ILE A 467 22.42 -10.78 -12.47
CA ILE A 467 21.03 -11.21 -12.38
C ILE A 467 20.35 -11.02 -13.75
N LEU A 468 20.58 -9.88 -14.40
CA LEU A 468 20.07 -9.63 -15.75
C LEU A 468 20.53 -10.70 -16.74
N GLN A 469 21.82 -11.04 -16.75
CA GLN A 469 22.37 -12.07 -17.63
C GLN A 469 21.78 -13.45 -17.35
N MET A 470 21.65 -13.82 -16.08
CA MET A 470 21.03 -15.11 -15.69
C MET A 470 19.58 -15.23 -16.21
N PHE A 471 18.79 -14.17 -16.12
CA PHE A 471 17.44 -14.16 -16.67
C PHE A 471 17.42 -14.18 -18.19
N VAL A 472 18.31 -13.42 -18.85
CA VAL A 472 18.45 -13.46 -20.31
C VAL A 472 18.79 -14.87 -20.80
N ASP A 473 19.68 -15.58 -20.09
CA ASP A 473 20.06 -16.96 -20.42
C ASP A 473 18.92 -17.95 -20.14
N ALA A 474 18.15 -17.74 -19.07
CA ALA A 474 17.06 -18.62 -18.66
C ALA A 474 15.78 -18.47 -19.50
N ILE A 475 15.47 -17.25 -19.98
CA ILE A 475 14.19 -16.98 -20.65
C ILE A 475 13.96 -17.86 -21.90
N PRO A 476 14.93 -18.16 -22.77
CA PRO A 476 14.70 -19.07 -23.90
C PRO A 476 14.31 -20.49 -23.46
N LEU A 477 14.83 -20.97 -22.33
CA LEU A 477 14.49 -22.28 -21.76
C LEU A 477 13.11 -22.23 -21.09
N ILE A 478 12.79 -21.13 -20.41
CA ILE A 478 11.47 -20.87 -19.82
C ILE A 478 10.39 -20.79 -20.91
N ASP A 479 10.68 -20.11 -22.04
CA ASP A 479 9.80 -20.04 -23.21
C ASP A 479 9.54 -21.44 -23.80
N ALA A 480 10.61 -22.21 -24.00
CA ALA A 480 10.53 -23.56 -24.51
C ALA A 480 9.68 -24.47 -23.60
N PHE A 481 9.90 -24.41 -22.28
CA PHE A 481 9.11 -25.18 -21.31
C PHE A 481 7.64 -24.74 -21.26
N ALA A 482 7.39 -23.43 -21.23
CA ALA A 482 6.04 -22.88 -21.22
C ALA A 482 5.23 -23.33 -22.46
N LYS A 483 5.83 -23.30 -23.65
CA LYS A 483 5.19 -23.63 -24.92
C LYS A 483 5.06 -25.12 -25.19
N THR A 484 6.01 -25.94 -24.75
CA THR A 484 6.03 -27.39 -25.06
C THR A 484 5.44 -28.23 -23.94
N TYR A 485 5.69 -27.93 -22.69
CA TYR A 485 5.22 -28.70 -21.54
C TYR A 485 3.96 -28.11 -20.89
N LEU A 486 4.03 -26.86 -20.38
CA LEU A 486 2.95 -26.28 -19.59
C LEU A 486 1.64 -26.10 -20.36
N ARG A 487 1.70 -25.81 -21.67
CA ARG A 487 0.49 -25.72 -22.51
C ARG A 487 -0.24 -27.07 -22.65
N THR A 488 0.47 -28.17 -22.51
CA THR A 488 -0.07 -29.53 -22.71
C THR A 488 -0.39 -30.26 -21.42
N LYS A 489 0.38 -30.04 -20.36
CA LYS A 489 0.29 -30.80 -19.09
C LYS A 489 -0.41 -30.00 -17.96
N GLY A 490 -0.34 -28.70 -17.97
CA GLY A 490 -1.15 -27.80 -17.12
C GLY A 490 -0.70 -27.65 -15.67
N ILE A 491 -0.51 -28.72 -14.94
CA ILE A 491 -0.12 -28.72 -13.52
C ILE A 491 1.37 -29.04 -13.38
N HIS A 492 2.06 -28.33 -12.50
CA HIS A 492 3.48 -28.54 -12.23
C HIS A 492 3.82 -28.37 -10.73
N HIS A 493 4.93 -28.96 -10.31
CA HIS A 493 5.42 -28.93 -8.93
C HIS A 493 6.63 -28.04 -8.72
N LEU A 494 7.02 -27.27 -9.71
CA LEU A 494 8.23 -26.44 -9.77
C LEU A 494 8.38 -25.50 -8.57
N TYR A 495 7.29 -24.86 -8.16
CA TYR A 495 7.35 -23.88 -7.06
C TYR A 495 7.80 -24.50 -5.73
N SER A 496 7.44 -25.74 -5.45
CA SER A 496 7.91 -26.42 -4.24
C SER A 496 9.41 -26.73 -4.28
N HIS A 497 9.95 -27.04 -5.46
CA HIS A 497 11.37 -27.26 -5.68
C HIS A 497 12.16 -25.96 -5.52
N PHE A 498 11.75 -24.91 -6.22
CA PHE A 498 12.46 -23.63 -6.22
C PHE A 498 12.39 -22.92 -4.87
N ASN A 499 11.26 -22.96 -4.17
CA ASN A 499 11.15 -22.42 -2.81
C ASN A 499 12.15 -23.02 -1.83
N LYS A 500 12.45 -24.31 -1.94
CA LYS A 500 13.43 -24.96 -1.03
C LYS A 500 14.87 -24.58 -1.36
N LYS A 501 15.18 -24.33 -2.62
CA LYS A 501 16.56 -24.28 -3.12
C LYS A 501 17.09 -22.85 -3.34
N TYR A 502 16.22 -21.90 -3.65
CA TYR A 502 16.63 -20.56 -4.08
C TYR A 502 16.27 -19.42 -3.11
N LEU A 503 15.52 -19.70 -2.03
CA LEU A 503 15.04 -18.67 -1.08
C LEU A 503 16.13 -17.83 -0.43
N SER A 504 17.39 -18.31 -0.43
CA SER A 504 18.49 -17.60 0.21
C SER A 504 19.63 -17.22 -0.73
N LYS A 505 19.77 -17.85 -1.90
CA LYS A 505 21.02 -17.76 -2.68
C LYS A 505 21.13 -16.55 -3.60
N LEU A 506 20.05 -16.09 -4.21
CA LEU A 506 20.12 -14.94 -5.14
C LEU A 506 20.46 -13.61 -4.42
N TYR A 507 20.23 -13.55 -3.12
CA TYR A 507 20.31 -12.30 -2.35
C TYR A 507 21.10 -12.40 -1.03
N ASP A 508 21.60 -13.56 -0.63
CA ASP A 508 22.40 -13.75 0.59
C ASP A 508 23.91 -13.66 0.28
N THR A 509 24.49 -12.51 0.53
CA THR A 509 25.95 -12.28 0.44
C THR A 509 26.69 -12.68 1.72
N ASP A 510 26.00 -13.10 2.78
CA ASP A 510 26.62 -13.33 4.10
C ASP A 510 27.24 -14.73 4.27
N ASN A 511 27.08 -15.65 3.31
CA ASN A 511 27.72 -16.99 3.39
C ASN A 511 29.08 -17.10 2.69
N ALA A 512 29.57 -16.04 2.07
CA ALA A 512 30.91 -16.03 1.46
C ALA A 512 32.03 -15.69 2.44
N ASN A 513 31.70 -15.30 3.69
CA ASN A 513 32.66 -14.93 4.74
C ASN A 513 32.39 -15.61 6.09
N LYS A 514 31.96 -16.86 6.09
CA LYS A 514 32.03 -17.73 7.28
C LYS A 514 32.69 -19.05 6.96
#